data_18179bf528acb95f54099cbcab1b11c5
#
_entry.id   18179bf528acb95f54099cbcab1b11c5
#
_cell.length_a   1.000
_cell.length_b   1.000
_cell.length_c   1.000
_cell.angle_alpha   90.00
_cell.angle_beta   90.00
_cell.angle_gamma   90.00
#
_symmetry.space_group_name_H-M   'P 1'
#
loop_
_entity.id
_entity.type
_entity.pdbx_description
1 polymer ?
#
loop_
_entity_poly.entity_id
_entity_poly.type
_entity_poly.pdbx_seq_one_letter_code
_entity_poly.pdbx_strand_id
1 'polypeptide(L)'
;VGGRARQIKKDGFIFDIGPSWYWMPDVFERFFADFGRKPSDYYKLEKLDPAYKVFFGKDDSLTIKGALEDIYKMFEKEEKGSSKHLKKFLNSAKDNYETAIEDLVYKPGVSPLELVTPTTVSRVSQFFSTVSKQVRKKIKSHRLIQILEFPVLFLGAKPSNTPAFYNFMNYADFGIGTFHP
;
A
#
# COMPACT_ATOMS: atom_id res chain seq x y z
N VAL A 1 22.56 -14.83 -0.06
CA VAL A 1 21.19 -15.21 0.25
C VAL A 1 20.40 -13.98 0.66
N GLY A 2 19.11 -13.90 0.31
CA GLY A 2 18.22 -12.79 0.70
C GLY A 2 18.08 -11.66 -0.32
N GLY A 3 18.93 -11.55 -1.34
CA GLY A 3 18.79 -10.53 -2.39
C GLY A 3 18.72 -9.11 -1.84
N ARG A 4 17.57 -8.43 -2.05
CA ARG A 4 17.31 -7.08 -1.53
C ARG A 4 16.89 -7.04 -0.05
N ALA A 5 16.46 -8.17 0.53
CA ALA A 5 16.16 -8.30 1.96
C ALA A 5 17.29 -9.05 2.64
N ARG A 6 18.21 -8.35 3.28
CA ARG A 6 19.41 -8.91 3.91
C ARG A 6 19.84 -8.11 5.13
N GLN A 7 20.66 -8.72 5.98
CA GLN A 7 21.30 -8.08 7.12
C GLN A 7 22.79 -7.82 6.87
N ILE A 8 23.29 -6.71 7.40
CA ILE A 8 24.72 -6.49 7.63
C ILE A 8 24.98 -6.52 9.13
N LYS A 9 25.96 -7.32 9.55
CA LYS A 9 26.49 -7.34 10.92
C LYS A 9 27.88 -6.74 10.91
N LYS A 10 28.07 -5.62 11.63
CA LYS A 10 29.34 -4.92 11.68
C LYS A 10 29.53 -4.29 13.07
N ASP A 11 30.68 -4.54 13.66
CA ASP A 11 31.12 -3.95 14.95
C ASP A 11 30.09 -4.11 16.08
N GLY A 12 29.40 -5.26 16.15
CA GLY A 12 28.35 -5.57 17.11
C GLY A 12 26.97 -5.02 16.80
N PHE A 13 26.82 -4.22 15.72
CA PHE A 13 25.55 -3.71 15.23
C PHE A 13 24.93 -4.61 14.17
N ILE A 14 23.61 -4.64 14.13
CA ILE A 14 22.83 -5.36 13.11
C ILE A 14 22.00 -4.32 12.34
N PHE A 15 22.15 -4.31 11.03
CA PHE A 15 21.40 -3.45 10.11
C PHE A 15 20.61 -4.30 9.13
N ASP A 16 19.30 -4.13 9.11
CA ASP A 16 18.46 -4.67 8.05
C ASP A 16 18.56 -3.78 6.82
N ILE A 17 18.93 -4.39 5.68
CA ILE A 17 19.10 -3.68 4.42
C ILE A 17 18.03 -4.11 3.45
N GLY A 18 17.21 -3.14 3.02
CA GLY A 18 16.14 -3.36 2.08
C GLY A 18 14.80 -2.93 2.62
N PRO A 19 13.69 -3.66 2.33
CA PRO A 19 12.37 -3.30 2.78
C PRO A 19 12.30 -3.26 4.31
N SER A 20 11.83 -2.13 4.86
CA SER A 20 11.60 -1.96 6.30
C SER A 20 10.15 -2.22 6.69
N TRP A 21 9.26 -2.33 5.70
CA TRP A 21 7.83 -2.42 5.87
C TRP A 21 7.33 -3.74 5.32
N TYR A 22 6.53 -4.43 6.12
CA TYR A 22 5.88 -5.67 5.73
C TYR A 22 4.41 -5.37 5.46
N TRP A 23 4.04 -5.31 4.20
CA TRP A 23 2.67 -5.18 3.72
C TRP A 23 2.21 -6.46 3.04
N MET A 24 0.90 -6.59 2.83
CA MET A 24 0.29 -7.69 2.06
C MET A 24 0.66 -9.07 2.63
N PRO A 25 0.38 -9.33 3.93
CA PRO A 25 0.72 -10.61 4.57
C PRO A 25 0.04 -11.80 3.88
N ASP A 26 -1.13 -11.62 3.30
CA ASP A 26 -1.90 -12.60 2.54
C ASP A 26 -1.11 -13.17 1.34
N VAL A 27 -0.30 -12.34 0.68
CA VAL A 27 0.57 -12.79 -0.43
C VAL A 27 1.64 -13.74 0.07
N PHE A 28 2.23 -13.46 1.23
CA PHE A 28 3.21 -14.35 1.86
C PHE A 28 2.54 -15.62 2.39
N GLU A 29 1.36 -15.52 3.01
CA GLU A 29 0.58 -16.68 3.45
C GLU A 29 0.31 -17.63 2.29
N ARG A 30 -0.10 -17.10 1.14
CA ARG A 30 -0.31 -17.89 -0.07
C ARG A 30 0.97 -18.56 -0.54
N PHE A 31 2.08 -17.81 -0.60
CA PHE A 31 3.38 -18.36 -0.98
C PHE A 31 3.80 -19.54 -0.08
N PHE A 32 3.71 -19.38 1.23
CA PHE A 32 4.05 -20.45 2.17
C PHE A 32 3.09 -21.65 2.05
N ALA A 33 1.80 -21.39 1.82
CA ALA A 33 0.79 -22.44 1.66
C ALA A 33 1.05 -23.32 0.44
N ASP A 34 1.59 -22.78 -0.66
CA ASP A 34 1.99 -23.55 -1.85
C ASP A 34 3.04 -24.62 -1.53
N PHE A 35 3.79 -24.45 -0.42
CA PHE A 35 4.77 -25.41 0.08
C PHE A 35 4.30 -26.17 1.33
N GLY A 36 3.01 -26.11 1.67
CA GLY A 36 2.44 -26.75 2.85
C GLY A 36 2.97 -26.17 4.18
N ARG A 37 3.34 -24.88 4.19
CA ARG A 37 3.90 -24.15 5.32
C ARG A 37 3.05 -22.91 5.66
N LYS A 38 3.39 -22.27 6.78
CA LYS A 38 2.82 -20.98 7.20
C LYS A 38 3.95 -20.01 7.56
N PRO A 39 3.79 -18.69 7.35
CA PRO A 39 4.76 -17.71 7.81
C PRO A 39 5.10 -17.84 9.29
N SER A 40 4.10 -18.16 10.12
CA SER A 40 4.26 -18.37 11.58
C SER A 40 5.20 -19.53 11.97
N ASP A 41 5.53 -20.43 11.03
CA ASP A 41 6.53 -21.48 11.25
C ASP A 41 7.96 -20.91 11.26
N TYR A 42 8.15 -19.68 10.78
CA TYR A 42 9.46 -19.06 10.55
C TYR A 42 9.66 -17.77 11.31
N TYR A 43 8.60 -16.94 11.47
CA TYR A 43 8.64 -15.67 12.18
C TYR A 43 7.28 -15.31 12.76
N LYS A 44 7.28 -14.45 13.78
CA LYS A 44 6.07 -13.86 14.36
C LYS A 44 5.82 -12.52 13.68
N LEU A 45 4.65 -12.35 13.10
CA LEU A 45 4.24 -11.10 12.47
C LEU A 45 3.36 -10.29 13.42
N GLU A 46 3.74 -9.05 13.68
CA GLU A 46 3.00 -8.14 14.55
C GLU A 46 2.47 -6.95 13.74
N LYS A 47 1.16 -6.66 13.88
CA LYS A 47 0.57 -5.45 13.31
C LYS A 47 0.97 -4.24 14.13
N LEU A 48 1.50 -3.22 13.47
CA LEU A 48 1.96 -2.00 14.13
C LEU A 48 0.80 -1.03 14.45
N ASP A 49 0.81 -0.48 15.68
CA ASP A 49 -0.01 0.66 16.08
C ASP A 49 0.77 1.54 17.07
N PRO A 50 1.15 2.77 16.70
CA PRO A 50 0.92 3.39 15.39
C PRO A 50 1.69 2.69 14.26
N ALA A 51 1.13 2.70 13.06
CA ALA A 51 1.74 2.10 11.88
C ALA A 51 3.05 2.82 11.53
N TYR A 52 3.00 4.16 11.44
CA TYR A 52 4.17 5.00 11.16
C TYR A 52 3.86 6.48 11.39
N LYS A 53 4.89 7.31 11.30
CA LYS A 53 4.79 8.78 11.41
C LYS A 53 5.35 9.44 10.17
N VAL A 54 4.62 10.40 9.62
CA VAL A 54 5.03 11.20 8.46
C VAL A 54 5.46 12.57 8.95
N PHE A 55 6.67 12.98 8.59
CA PHE A 55 7.23 14.29 8.89
C PHE A 55 7.19 15.17 7.65
N PHE A 56 6.56 16.33 7.75
CA PHE A 56 6.47 17.35 6.68
C PHE A 56 7.47 18.49 6.89
N GLY A 57 8.09 18.52 8.07
CA GLY A 57 9.09 19.49 8.49
C GLY A 57 9.56 19.16 9.91
N LYS A 58 10.39 20.05 10.49
CA LYS A 58 11.01 19.81 11.80
C LYS A 58 9.97 19.59 12.91
N ASP A 59 8.92 20.43 12.92
CA ASP A 59 7.88 20.42 13.95
C ASP A 59 6.49 20.08 13.38
N ASP A 60 6.44 19.58 12.15
CA ASP A 60 5.21 19.23 11.44
C ASP A 60 5.18 17.74 11.10
N SER A 61 4.24 17.02 11.70
CA SER A 61 4.10 15.58 11.48
C SER A 61 2.66 15.09 11.69
N LEU A 62 2.32 13.98 11.04
CA LEU A 62 1.09 13.22 11.29
C LEU A 62 1.44 11.76 11.63
N THR A 63 0.74 11.21 12.61
CA THR A 63 0.87 9.82 13.01
C THR A 63 -0.25 9.00 12.36
N ILE A 64 0.13 7.99 11.60
CA ILE A 64 -0.80 7.04 10.99
C ILE A 64 -1.03 5.91 12.00
N LYS A 65 -2.28 5.76 12.41
CA LYS A 65 -2.70 4.71 13.35
C LYS A 65 -2.91 3.38 12.65
N GLY A 66 -2.86 2.28 13.40
CA GLY A 66 -3.11 0.93 12.87
C GLY A 66 -4.59 0.65 12.62
N ALA A 67 -5.51 1.36 13.30
CA ALA A 67 -6.94 1.20 13.12
C ALA A 67 -7.48 2.17 12.05
N LEU A 68 -8.21 1.63 11.07
CA LEU A 68 -8.77 2.41 9.95
C LEU A 68 -9.72 3.53 10.41
N GLU A 69 -10.50 3.32 11.46
CA GLU A 69 -11.40 4.35 12.01
C GLU A 69 -10.64 5.56 12.56
N ASP A 70 -9.46 5.37 13.13
CA ASP A 70 -8.64 6.47 13.62
C ASP A 70 -7.97 7.23 12.46
N ILE A 71 -7.65 6.54 11.37
CA ILE A 71 -7.21 7.19 10.12
C ILE A 71 -8.33 8.07 9.57
N TYR A 72 -9.57 7.60 9.54
CA TYR A 72 -10.71 8.41 9.11
C TYR A 72 -10.91 9.66 9.98
N LYS A 73 -10.78 9.54 11.31
CA LYS A 73 -10.86 10.67 12.23
C LYS A 73 -9.74 11.68 11.99
N MET A 74 -8.53 11.19 11.76
CA MET A 74 -7.37 12.03 11.48
C MET A 74 -7.54 12.79 10.17
N PHE A 75 -8.02 12.14 9.12
CA PHE A 75 -8.33 12.79 7.84
C PHE A 75 -9.39 13.89 8.03
N GLU A 76 -10.49 13.57 8.71
CA GLU A 76 -11.59 14.54 8.96
C GLU A 76 -11.12 15.76 9.76
N LYS A 77 -10.21 15.56 10.73
CA LYS A 77 -9.60 16.63 11.53
C LYS A 77 -8.70 17.52 10.69
N GLU A 78 -7.93 16.93 9.76
CA GLU A 78 -7.01 17.67 8.91
C GLU A 78 -7.73 18.45 7.81
N GLU A 79 -8.79 17.86 7.22
CA GLU A 79 -9.63 18.49 6.20
C GLU A 79 -11.06 17.98 6.34
N LYS A 80 -11.99 18.90 6.63
CA LYS A 80 -13.43 18.59 6.79
C LYS A 80 -14.00 17.94 5.54
N GLY A 81 -14.66 16.79 5.71
CA GLY A 81 -15.25 15.99 4.62
C GLY A 81 -14.28 15.02 3.95
N SER A 82 -13.00 15.06 4.25
CA SER A 82 -11.99 14.18 3.65
C SER A 82 -12.18 12.71 4.06
N SER A 83 -12.70 12.44 5.25
CA SER A 83 -13.03 11.07 5.71
C SER A 83 -13.99 10.36 4.75
N LYS A 84 -15.04 11.04 4.29
CA LYS A 84 -15.98 10.49 3.31
C LYS A 84 -15.30 10.20 1.96
N HIS A 85 -14.37 11.05 1.55
CA HIS A 85 -13.63 10.85 0.32
C HIS A 85 -12.64 9.69 0.44
N LEU A 86 -11.96 9.59 1.59
CA LEU A 86 -11.06 8.48 1.89
C LEU A 86 -11.80 7.13 1.88
N LYS A 87 -12.99 7.04 2.50
CA LYS A 87 -13.82 5.82 2.48
C LYS A 87 -14.13 5.37 1.05
N LYS A 88 -14.55 6.27 0.18
CA LYS A 88 -14.81 5.94 -1.23
C LYS A 88 -13.54 5.54 -1.99
N PHE A 89 -12.44 6.23 -1.71
CA PHE A 89 -11.14 5.92 -2.31
C PHE A 89 -10.66 4.54 -1.91
N LEU A 90 -10.73 4.18 -0.61
CA LEU A 90 -10.31 2.89 -0.10
C LEU A 90 -11.22 1.73 -0.53
N ASN A 91 -12.53 1.96 -0.70
CA ASN A 91 -13.40 0.95 -1.27
C ASN A 91 -12.97 0.60 -2.71
N SER A 92 -12.72 1.62 -3.54
CA SER A 92 -12.18 1.39 -4.89
C SER A 92 -10.78 0.75 -4.86
N ALA A 93 -9.95 1.12 -3.90
CA ALA A 93 -8.63 0.55 -3.70
C ALA A 93 -8.69 -0.92 -3.28
N LYS A 94 -9.66 -1.28 -2.43
CA LYS A 94 -9.94 -2.67 -2.04
C LYS A 94 -10.30 -3.53 -3.26
N ASP A 95 -11.29 -3.07 -4.04
CA ASP A 95 -11.71 -3.79 -5.24
C ASP A 95 -10.55 -3.96 -6.24
N ASN A 96 -9.67 -2.96 -6.37
CA ASN A 96 -8.48 -3.04 -7.22
C ASN A 96 -7.44 -4.00 -6.63
N TYR A 97 -7.30 -4.04 -5.30
CA TYR A 97 -6.42 -4.97 -4.61
C TYR A 97 -6.82 -6.41 -4.87
N GLU A 98 -8.09 -6.74 -4.63
CA GLU A 98 -8.62 -8.08 -4.89
C GLU A 98 -8.37 -8.49 -6.35
N THR A 99 -8.67 -7.60 -7.31
CA THR A 99 -8.40 -7.87 -8.72
C THR A 99 -6.91 -8.06 -9.02
N ALA A 100 -6.03 -7.21 -8.46
CA ALA A 100 -4.60 -7.28 -8.72
C ALA A 100 -3.99 -8.55 -8.14
N ILE A 101 -4.32 -8.89 -6.89
CA ILE A 101 -3.68 -9.98 -6.15
C ILE A 101 -4.29 -11.34 -6.47
N GLU A 102 -5.61 -11.41 -6.71
CA GLU A 102 -6.25 -12.69 -7.02
C GLU A 102 -6.12 -13.09 -8.49
N ASP A 103 -6.13 -12.12 -9.41
CA ASP A 103 -6.24 -12.40 -10.85
C ASP A 103 -4.95 -12.04 -11.64
N LEU A 104 -4.35 -10.86 -11.40
CA LEU A 104 -3.32 -10.34 -12.30
C LEU A 104 -1.90 -10.73 -11.94
N VAL A 105 -1.54 -10.71 -10.64
CA VAL A 105 -0.15 -10.90 -10.17
C VAL A 105 0.41 -12.29 -10.51
N TYR A 106 -0.44 -13.29 -10.58
CA TYR A 106 -0.03 -14.68 -10.83
C TYR A 106 -0.07 -15.08 -12.32
N LYS A 107 -0.44 -14.16 -13.21
CA LYS A 107 -0.36 -14.42 -14.65
C LYS A 107 1.09 -14.34 -15.13
N PRO A 108 1.48 -15.17 -16.10
CA PRO A 108 2.88 -15.25 -16.55
C PRO A 108 3.42 -13.94 -17.14
N GLY A 109 2.57 -13.02 -17.57
CA GLY A 109 2.97 -11.75 -18.17
C GLY A 109 3.60 -11.91 -19.56
N VAL A 110 3.26 -12.97 -20.28
CA VAL A 110 3.79 -13.27 -21.63
C VAL A 110 3.11 -12.41 -22.69
N SER A 111 1.83 -12.05 -22.46
CA SER A 111 1.06 -11.24 -23.42
C SER A 111 0.26 -10.15 -22.70
N PRO A 112 0.21 -8.92 -23.28
CA PRO A 112 -0.69 -7.87 -22.77
C PRO A 112 -2.17 -8.29 -22.76
N LEU A 113 -2.57 -9.28 -23.57
CA LEU A 113 -3.94 -9.81 -23.59
C LEU A 113 -4.33 -10.50 -22.26
N GLU A 114 -3.36 -10.96 -21.49
CA GLU A 114 -3.60 -11.54 -20.15
C GLU A 114 -4.19 -10.52 -19.17
N LEU A 115 -3.97 -9.24 -19.43
CA LEU A 115 -4.56 -8.15 -18.65
C LEU A 115 -5.99 -7.81 -19.08
N VAL A 116 -6.49 -8.38 -20.19
CA VAL A 116 -7.83 -8.11 -20.70
C VAL A 116 -8.81 -9.13 -20.10
N THR A 117 -9.38 -8.77 -18.98
CA THR A 117 -10.45 -9.53 -18.30
C THR A 117 -11.71 -8.68 -18.21
N PRO A 118 -12.91 -9.26 -18.00
CA PRO A 118 -14.12 -8.47 -17.78
C PRO A 118 -13.94 -7.43 -16.66
N THR A 119 -13.21 -7.79 -15.62
CA THR A 119 -12.91 -6.94 -14.47
C THR A 119 -12.00 -5.77 -14.84
N THR A 120 -10.92 -6.01 -15.58
CA THR A 120 -9.99 -4.94 -16.01
C THR A 120 -10.62 -4.04 -17.06
N VAL A 121 -11.45 -4.59 -17.96
CA VAL A 121 -12.20 -3.80 -18.95
C VAL A 121 -13.18 -2.84 -18.26
N SER A 122 -13.90 -3.27 -17.22
CA SER A 122 -14.80 -2.40 -16.46
C SER A 122 -14.05 -1.25 -15.75
N ARG A 123 -12.74 -1.39 -15.53
CA ARG A 123 -11.86 -0.42 -14.85
C ARG A 123 -10.90 0.29 -15.80
N VAL A 124 -11.08 0.15 -17.10
CA VAL A 124 -10.17 0.70 -18.13
C VAL A 124 -9.90 2.20 -17.92
N SER A 125 -10.90 2.97 -17.48
CA SER A 125 -10.74 4.40 -17.18
C SER A 125 -9.68 4.70 -16.11
N GLN A 126 -9.41 3.77 -15.20
CA GLN A 126 -8.39 3.94 -14.17
C GLN A 126 -6.97 3.79 -14.73
N PHE A 127 -6.80 3.13 -15.85
CA PHE A 127 -5.50 3.04 -16.55
C PHE A 127 -5.18 4.32 -17.34
N PHE A 128 -6.20 5.11 -17.71
CA PHE A 128 -6.03 6.41 -18.36
C PHE A 128 -6.07 7.60 -17.41
N SER A 129 -6.25 7.36 -16.12
CA SER A 129 -6.13 8.36 -15.05
C SER A 129 -4.90 8.06 -14.20
N THR A 130 -4.48 8.99 -13.36
CA THR A 130 -3.32 8.79 -12.47
C THR A 130 -3.74 8.85 -11.00
N VAL A 131 -2.93 8.24 -10.12
CA VAL A 131 -3.14 8.31 -8.67
C VAL A 131 -3.23 9.77 -8.22
N SER A 132 -2.33 10.63 -8.69
CA SER A 132 -2.34 12.05 -8.36
C SER A 132 -3.64 12.74 -8.78
N LYS A 133 -4.13 12.50 -9.99
CA LYS A 133 -5.42 13.07 -10.44
C LYS A 133 -6.59 12.57 -9.59
N GLN A 134 -6.60 11.29 -9.24
CA GLN A 134 -7.66 10.69 -8.44
C GLN A 134 -7.71 11.31 -7.04
N VAL A 135 -6.56 11.41 -6.37
CA VAL A 135 -6.43 11.97 -5.01
C VAL A 135 -6.81 13.46 -5.02
N ARG A 136 -6.18 14.27 -5.86
CA ARG A 136 -6.33 15.74 -5.89
C ARG A 136 -7.71 16.22 -6.36
N LYS A 137 -8.51 15.34 -6.97
CA LYS A 137 -9.89 15.65 -7.35
C LYS A 137 -10.78 15.94 -6.14
N LYS A 138 -10.47 15.37 -4.97
CA LYS A 138 -11.35 15.40 -3.79
C LYS A 138 -10.64 15.87 -2.51
N ILE A 139 -9.35 15.72 -2.42
CA ILE A 139 -8.52 16.14 -1.28
C ILE A 139 -7.71 17.36 -1.69
N LYS A 140 -7.69 18.38 -0.81
CA LYS A 140 -6.99 19.65 -1.03
C LYS A 140 -5.80 19.84 -0.09
N SER A 141 -5.88 19.27 1.13
CA SER A 141 -4.77 19.32 2.07
C SER A 141 -3.52 18.68 1.45
N HIS A 142 -2.45 19.48 1.37
CA HIS A 142 -1.16 19.03 0.84
C HIS A 142 -0.60 17.83 1.62
N ARG A 143 -0.79 17.83 2.94
CA ARG A 143 -0.34 16.75 3.84
C ARG A 143 -1.07 15.44 3.54
N LEU A 144 -2.41 15.48 3.40
CA LEU A 144 -3.21 14.29 3.08
C LEU A 144 -2.92 13.78 1.66
N ILE A 145 -2.68 14.70 0.71
CA ILE A 145 -2.27 14.33 -0.65
C ILE A 145 -0.94 13.56 -0.62
N GLN A 146 0.06 14.06 0.10
CA GLN A 146 1.36 13.39 0.22
C GLN A 146 1.22 12.00 0.84
N ILE A 147 0.39 11.86 1.88
CA ILE A 147 0.12 10.56 2.52
C ILE A 147 -0.52 9.57 1.53
N LEU A 148 -1.49 10.01 0.72
CA LEU A 148 -2.15 9.14 -0.25
C LEU A 148 -1.30 8.86 -1.51
N GLU A 149 -0.40 9.76 -1.86
CA GLU A 149 0.53 9.57 -2.99
C GLU A 149 1.79 8.77 -2.59
N PHE A 150 2.10 8.69 -1.30
CA PHE A 150 3.30 8.05 -0.76
C PHE A 150 3.49 6.59 -1.20
N PRO A 151 2.46 5.70 -1.20
CA PRO A 151 2.67 4.29 -1.56
C PRO A 151 3.22 4.07 -2.98
N VAL A 152 3.06 5.04 -3.87
CA VAL A 152 3.62 4.98 -5.24
C VAL A 152 5.15 4.97 -5.26
N LEU A 153 5.80 5.47 -4.20
CA LEU A 153 7.26 5.45 -4.07
C LEU A 153 7.85 4.04 -4.14
N PHE A 154 7.13 3.04 -3.62
CA PHE A 154 7.57 1.64 -3.65
C PHE A 154 7.66 1.07 -5.08
N LEU A 155 6.96 1.67 -6.03
CA LEU A 155 7.04 1.35 -7.45
C LEU A 155 8.21 2.04 -8.15
N GLY A 156 8.94 2.94 -7.46
CA GLY A 156 9.96 3.79 -8.08
C GLY A 156 9.40 4.78 -9.10
N ALA A 157 8.13 5.17 -8.96
CA ALA A 157 7.41 6.00 -9.92
C ALA A 157 6.86 7.29 -9.29
N LYS A 158 6.49 8.26 -10.14
CA LYS A 158 5.81 9.48 -9.70
C LYS A 158 4.29 9.27 -9.69
N PRO A 159 3.54 9.78 -8.69
CA PRO A 159 2.09 9.66 -8.63
C PRO A 159 1.36 10.25 -9.85
N SER A 160 1.96 11.26 -10.49
CA SER A 160 1.45 11.88 -11.72
C SER A 160 1.57 11.00 -12.97
N ASN A 161 2.42 9.97 -12.91
CA ASN A 161 2.70 9.06 -14.03
C ASN A 161 2.22 7.64 -13.76
N THR A 162 1.70 7.38 -12.55
CA THR A 162 1.23 6.05 -12.15
C THR A 162 -0.28 5.96 -12.38
N PRO A 163 -0.77 4.93 -13.09
CA PRO A 163 -2.20 4.72 -13.29
C PRO A 163 -2.98 4.68 -11.97
N ALA A 164 -4.20 5.22 -11.97
CA ALA A 164 -5.04 5.29 -10.79
C ALA A 164 -5.40 3.90 -10.23
N PHE A 165 -5.33 2.85 -11.05
CA PHE A 165 -5.49 1.46 -10.62
C PHE A 165 -4.53 1.09 -9.47
N TYR A 166 -3.33 1.67 -9.43
CA TYR A 166 -2.34 1.42 -8.37
C TYR A 166 -2.73 1.98 -6.99
N ASN A 167 -3.91 2.59 -6.85
CA ASN A 167 -4.45 2.95 -5.54
C ASN A 167 -4.63 1.73 -4.61
N PHE A 168 -4.60 0.50 -5.14
CA PHE A 168 -4.63 -0.72 -4.35
C PHE A 168 -3.51 -0.78 -3.30
N MET A 169 -2.38 -0.12 -3.53
CA MET A 169 -1.33 0.03 -2.52
C MET A 169 -1.79 0.78 -1.27
N ASN A 170 -2.72 1.72 -1.42
CA ASN A 170 -3.31 2.42 -0.27
C ASN A 170 -4.24 1.50 0.54
N TYR A 171 -4.86 0.51 -0.10
CA TYR A 171 -5.61 -0.50 0.64
C TYR A 171 -4.69 -1.47 1.37
N ALA A 172 -3.56 -1.86 0.77
CA ALA A 172 -2.53 -2.64 1.46
C ALA A 172 -2.03 -1.92 2.72
N ASP A 173 -1.81 -0.59 2.64
CA ASP A 173 -1.37 0.24 3.77
C ASP A 173 -2.47 0.43 4.82
N PHE A 174 -3.59 1.06 4.46
CA PHE A 174 -4.61 1.49 5.42
C PHE A 174 -5.64 0.41 5.74
N GLY A 175 -6.02 -0.39 4.75
CA GLY A 175 -7.05 -1.43 4.89
C GLY A 175 -6.53 -2.68 5.59
N ILE A 176 -5.40 -3.18 5.14
CA ILE A 176 -4.75 -4.37 5.72
C ILE A 176 -3.85 -3.95 6.88
N GLY A 177 -2.98 -2.98 6.66
CA GLY A 177 -2.10 -2.38 7.65
C GLY A 177 -0.62 -2.68 7.43
N THR A 178 0.20 -2.09 8.29
CA THR A 178 1.65 -2.26 8.31
C THR A 178 2.04 -3.23 9.42
N PHE A 179 2.95 -4.14 9.11
CA PHE A 179 3.41 -5.18 10.02
C PHE A 179 4.93 -5.15 10.17
N HIS A 180 5.39 -5.81 11.22
CA HIS A 180 6.80 -6.09 11.49
C HIS A 180 6.97 -7.59 11.80
N PRO A 181 7.91 -8.29 11.15
CA PRO A 181 8.25 -9.68 11.46
C PRO A 181 9.10 -9.80 12.71
#